data_2f109b7117cedbc8e304ae2133b315a4
#
_entry.id   2f109b7117cedbc8e304ae2133b315a4
#
_cell.length_a   1.000
_cell.length_b   1.000
_cell.length_c   1.000
_cell.angle_alpha   90.00
_cell.angle_beta   90.00
_cell.angle_gamma   90.00
#
_symmetry.space_group_name_H-M   'P 1'
#
loop_
_entity.id
_entity.type
_entity.pdbx_description
1 polymer ?
#
loop_
_entity_poly.entity_id
_entity_poly.type
_entity_poly.pdbx_seq_one_letter_code
_entity_poly.pdbx_strand_id
1 'polypeptide(L)'
;MKTIKNIVLMIAVTPLIMACGNATDKNVSTFNEDSVNRIINQKDSEINNLLGTINEIQDGLRQITEAQGRINTLKSGGESSAKEDIRENIAFIQRVIELNREKMESLQRQIHNSNINVENLRQTIEGLQQQIEEKSAQIDKLTAELAAKDATIAQQTTQIADLNTEKAGLQQDKANLSQANEAKARTISQQDRDLNRAWYVFGTKKELKEHGILNKGDVLAHGYNKNYLTEVDIRNLKTIPLGSKSAKILTNHPASSYRLERGADKTYTLHITDATQFWSVSKYLVVQVR
;
A
#
# COMPACT_ATOMS: atom_id res chain seq x y z
N MET A 1 21.17 -6.10 38.63
CA MET A 1 22.15 -7.19 38.84
C MET A 1 22.69 -7.08 40.26
N LYS A 2 22.16 -7.84 41.17
CA LYS A 2 22.77 -8.01 42.52
C LYS A 2 23.10 -9.50 42.62
N THR A 3 24.35 -9.73 42.78
CA THR A 3 25.01 -11.01 42.93
C THR A 3 24.47 -11.78 44.14
N ILE A 4 23.84 -12.92 43.91
CA ILE A 4 23.51 -13.88 44.96
C ILE A 4 24.82 -14.62 45.24
N LYS A 5 25.55 -14.16 46.23
CA LYS A 5 26.71 -14.88 46.81
C LYS A 5 26.21 -15.95 47.76
N ASN A 6 26.61 -17.13 47.46
CA ASN A 6 26.83 -18.30 48.36
C ASN A 6 26.18 -18.24 49.76
N ILE A 7 25.02 -18.85 49.90
CA ILE A 7 24.54 -19.27 51.22
C ILE A 7 25.09 -20.69 51.42
N VAL A 8 26.23 -20.76 52.05
CA VAL A 8 26.73 -22.00 52.66
C VAL A 8 25.97 -22.17 53.99
N LEU A 9 25.00 -23.09 53.94
CA LEU A 9 24.22 -23.44 55.13
C LEU A 9 25.14 -24.28 56.05
N MET A 10 25.74 -23.64 57.06
CA MET A 10 26.36 -24.38 58.16
C MET A 10 25.26 -24.95 59.06
N ILE A 11 24.99 -26.25 58.93
CA ILE A 11 24.18 -26.98 59.90
C ILE A 11 25.10 -27.26 61.11
N ALA A 12 24.92 -26.47 62.17
CA ALA A 12 25.55 -26.77 63.44
C ALA A 12 24.79 -27.93 64.09
N VAL A 13 25.34 -29.11 64.00
CA VAL A 13 24.86 -30.27 64.79
C VAL A 13 25.55 -30.15 66.16
N THR A 14 24.80 -29.68 67.15
CA THR A 14 25.24 -29.80 68.59
C THR A 14 24.98 -31.19 69.09
N PRO A 15 25.99 -31.93 69.51
CA PRO A 15 25.76 -33.24 70.17
C PRO A 15 25.32 -33.00 71.62
N LEU A 16 24.09 -33.36 71.94
CA LEU A 16 23.70 -33.55 73.35
C LEU A 16 24.30 -34.86 73.85
N ILE A 17 25.41 -34.76 74.54
CA ILE A 17 25.97 -35.85 75.32
C ILE A 17 25.33 -35.79 76.70
N MET A 18 24.37 -36.69 76.98
CA MET A 18 24.03 -37.03 78.36
C MET A 18 24.63 -38.41 78.64
N ALA A 19 25.61 -38.34 79.53
CA ALA A 19 26.19 -39.55 80.15
C ALA A 19 25.25 -40.08 81.23
N CYS A 20 24.93 -41.33 81.18
CA CYS A 20 24.78 -42.14 82.40
C CYS A 20 24.83 -43.63 82.08
N GLY A 21 25.79 -44.29 82.71
CA GLY A 21 25.61 -45.63 83.30
C GLY A 21 25.85 -46.87 82.44
N ASN A 22 27.01 -47.45 82.68
CA ASN A 22 27.42 -48.81 82.49
C ASN A 22 26.26 -49.82 82.26
N ALA A 23 26.27 -50.45 81.06
CA ALA A 23 26.01 -51.86 80.84
C ALA A 23 26.38 -52.24 79.41
N THR A 24 27.26 -53.25 79.30
CA THR A 24 27.71 -53.90 78.10
C THR A 24 26.57 -54.33 77.17
N ASP A 25 26.40 -53.61 76.10
CA ASP A 25 25.78 -54.21 74.91
C ASP A 25 26.36 -53.58 73.63
N LYS A 26 27.44 -54.17 73.12
CA LYS A 26 28.08 -53.71 71.86
C LYS A 26 27.25 -53.90 70.63
N ASN A 27 26.10 -54.57 70.72
CA ASN A 27 25.20 -54.82 69.57
C ASN A 27 24.08 -53.81 69.37
N VAL A 28 23.73 -53.02 70.41
CA VAL A 28 22.65 -52.02 70.31
C VAL A 28 23.15 -50.70 69.72
N SER A 29 24.42 -50.36 69.95
CA SER A 29 24.98 -49.09 69.44
C SER A 29 25.24 -49.18 67.92
N THR A 30 25.76 -50.30 67.42
CA THR A 30 26.00 -50.47 65.97
C THR A 30 24.74 -50.54 65.15
N PHE A 31 23.68 -51.16 65.68
CA PHE A 31 22.38 -51.22 64.99
C PHE A 31 21.70 -49.84 64.95
N ASN A 32 21.87 -49.01 65.93
CA ASN A 32 21.35 -47.65 65.99
C ASN A 32 22.14 -46.71 65.11
N GLU A 33 23.45 -46.86 65.03
CA GLU A 33 24.36 -46.07 64.19
C GLU A 33 24.13 -46.32 62.68
N ASP A 34 23.99 -47.59 62.28
CA ASP A 34 23.66 -47.99 60.91
C ASP A 34 22.31 -47.48 60.46
N SER A 35 21.29 -47.50 61.35
CA SER A 35 19.95 -46.97 61.02
C SER A 35 19.94 -45.44 60.90
N VAL A 36 20.67 -44.73 61.74
CA VAL A 36 20.86 -43.29 61.68
C VAL A 36 21.59 -42.87 60.38
N ASN A 37 22.68 -43.57 60.05
CA ASN A 37 23.45 -43.32 58.81
C ASN A 37 22.59 -43.57 57.54
N ARG A 38 21.72 -44.60 57.54
CA ARG A 38 20.80 -44.81 56.43
C ARG A 38 19.79 -43.69 56.30
N ILE A 39 19.22 -43.20 57.40
CA ILE A 39 18.28 -42.08 57.41
C ILE A 39 18.95 -40.80 56.92
N ILE A 40 20.20 -40.50 57.36
CA ILE A 40 21.00 -39.36 56.92
C ILE A 40 21.23 -39.44 55.39
N ASN A 41 21.74 -40.59 54.93
CA ASN A 41 22.01 -40.76 53.49
C ASN A 41 20.72 -40.67 52.64
N GLN A 42 19.57 -41.15 53.14
CA GLN A 42 18.30 -41.00 52.46
C GLN A 42 17.88 -39.52 52.40
N LYS A 43 18.01 -38.76 53.50
CA LYS A 43 17.70 -37.36 53.58
C LYS A 43 18.63 -36.49 52.67
N ASP A 44 19.90 -36.81 52.65
CA ASP A 44 20.85 -36.13 51.75
C ASP A 44 20.49 -36.39 50.28
N SER A 45 20.10 -37.61 49.93
CA SER A 45 19.58 -37.94 48.59
C SER A 45 18.31 -37.18 48.22
N GLU A 46 17.34 -37.08 49.13
CA GLU A 46 16.12 -36.29 48.93
C GLU A 46 16.44 -34.82 48.70
N ILE A 47 17.33 -34.23 49.53
CA ILE A 47 17.74 -32.82 49.40
C ILE A 47 18.43 -32.59 48.06
N ASN A 48 19.35 -33.46 47.66
CA ASN A 48 20.05 -33.36 46.40
C ASN A 48 19.14 -33.47 45.20
N ASN A 49 18.11 -34.30 45.24
CA ASN A 49 17.08 -34.40 44.19
C ASN A 49 16.23 -33.12 44.08
N LEU A 50 15.82 -32.56 45.25
CA LEU A 50 15.08 -31.28 45.27
C LEU A 50 15.88 -30.13 44.71
N LEU A 51 17.19 -30.03 45.10
CA LEU A 51 18.09 -29.02 44.57
C LEU A 51 18.37 -29.20 43.07
N GLY A 52 18.49 -30.44 42.61
CA GLY A 52 18.62 -30.77 41.20
C GLY A 52 17.43 -30.24 40.37
N THR A 53 16.22 -30.52 40.83
CA THR A 53 14.96 -30.06 40.20
C THR A 53 14.86 -28.51 40.19
N ILE A 54 15.25 -27.87 41.28
CA ILE A 54 15.28 -26.39 41.34
C ILE A 54 16.24 -25.82 40.31
N ASN A 55 17.44 -26.38 40.20
CA ASN A 55 18.43 -25.93 39.22
C ASN A 55 17.92 -26.11 37.78
N GLU A 56 17.21 -27.21 37.49
CA GLU A 56 16.60 -27.44 36.18
C GLU A 56 15.52 -26.43 35.85
N ILE A 57 14.70 -26.03 36.83
CA ILE A 57 13.69 -24.96 36.66
C ILE A 57 14.35 -23.61 36.41
N GLN A 58 15.42 -23.28 37.18
CA GLN A 58 16.17 -22.04 36.98
C GLN A 58 16.83 -22.00 35.60
N ASP A 59 17.33 -23.10 35.12
CA ASP A 59 17.89 -23.23 33.78
C ASP A 59 16.83 -22.99 32.70
N GLY A 60 15.65 -23.56 32.86
CA GLY A 60 14.50 -23.27 31.99
C GLY A 60 14.11 -21.79 31.98
N LEU A 61 14.07 -21.12 33.14
CA LEU A 61 13.81 -19.67 33.25
C LEU A 61 14.89 -18.83 32.55
N ARG A 62 16.15 -19.26 32.60
CA ARG A 62 17.24 -18.63 31.85
C ARG A 62 17.02 -18.77 30.37
N GLN A 63 16.69 -19.96 29.86
CA GLN A 63 16.43 -20.23 28.44
C GLN A 63 15.23 -19.38 27.94
N ILE A 64 14.19 -19.22 28.73
CA ILE A 64 13.06 -18.33 28.42
C ILE A 64 13.55 -16.88 28.26
N THR A 65 14.38 -16.40 29.20
CA THR A 65 14.90 -15.02 29.16
C THR A 65 15.77 -14.77 27.91
N GLU A 66 16.60 -15.74 27.55
CA GLU A 66 17.41 -15.66 26.33
C GLU A 66 16.55 -15.65 25.06
N ALA A 67 15.53 -16.51 24.99
CA ALA A 67 14.59 -16.51 23.87
C ALA A 67 13.77 -15.22 23.77
N GLN A 68 13.34 -14.64 24.89
CA GLN A 68 12.72 -13.30 24.93
C GLN A 68 13.68 -12.22 24.43
N GLY A 69 14.97 -12.30 24.78
CA GLY A 69 16.00 -11.40 24.24
C GLY A 69 16.09 -11.47 22.72
N ARG A 70 16.07 -12.67 22.15
CA ARG A 70 16.04 -12.88 20.67
C ARG A 70 14.79 -12.25 20.03
N ILE A 71 13.60 -12.46 20.60
CA ILE A 71 12.36 -11.85 20.13
C ILE A 71 12.45 -10.32 20.11
N ASN A 72 12.98 -9.71 21.16
CA ASN A 72 13.13 -8.25 21.24
C ASN A 72 14.10 -7.70 20.17
N THR A 73 15.19 -8.43 19.89
CA THR A 73 16.11 -8.07 18.82
C THR A 73 15.45 -8.16 17.44
N LEU A 74 14.72 -9.23 17.17
CA LEU A 74 13.99 -9.44 15.92
C LEU A 74 12.90 -8.38 15.70
N LYS A 75 12.18 -7.97 16.76
CA LYS A 75 11.20 -6.87 16.69
C LYS A 75 11.82 -5.53 16.24
N SER A 76 13.10 -5.31 16.53
CA SER A 76 13.80 -4.07 16.18
C SER A 76 14.42 -4.11 14.78
N GLY A 77 14.59 -5.28 14.18
CA GLY A 77 15.33 -5.48 12.92
C GLY A 77 14.51 -5.29 11.63
N GLY A 78 13.17 -5.31 11.69
CA GLY A 78 12.30 -4.99 10.55
C GLY A 78 12.30 -5.97 9.37
N GLU A 79 12.93 -7.15 9.47
CA GLU A 79 13.01 -8.14 8.40
C GLU A 79 11.75 -9.03 8.31
N SER A 80 11.38 -9.40 7.09
CA SER A 80 10.23 -10.27 6.81
C SER A 80 10.36 -11.68 7.40
N SER A 81 11.61 -12.19 7.51
CA SER A 81 11.93 -13.47 8.15
C SER A 81 11.75 -13.46 9.68
N ALA A 82 11.86 -12.28 10.29
CA ALA A 82 11.77 -12.12 11.74
C ALA A 82 10.45 -12.61 12.35
N LYS A 83 9.38 -12.65 11.57
CA LYS A 83 8.06 -13.08 12.04
C LYS A 83 8.03 -14.58 12.36
N GLU A 84 8.58 -15.41 11.50
CA GLU A 84 8.63 -16.86 11.72
C GLU A 84 9.57 -17.18 12.88
N ASP A 85 10.73 -16.56 12.93
CA ASP A 85 11.67 -16.69 14.03
C ASP A 85 11.05 -16.27 15.38
N ILE A 86 10.22 -15.24 15.39
CA ILE A 86 9.47 -14.82 16.60
C ILE A 86 8.48 -15.91 17.02
N ARG A 87 7.72 -16.51 16.08
CA ARG A 87 6.79 -17.60 16.35
C ARG A 87 7.49 -18.83 16.90
N GLU A 88 8.63 -19.20 16.32
CA GLU A 88 9.43 -20.34 16.80
C GLU A 88 9.94 -20.10 18.21
N ASN A 89 10.44 -18.90 18.51
CA ASN A 89 10.89 -18.55 19.85
C ASN A 89 9.72 -18.54 20.86
N ILE A 90 8.53 -18.06 20.48
CA ILE A 90 7.32 -18.12 21.33
C ILE A 90 6.96 -19.58 21.61
N ALA A 91 6.90 -20.45 20.60
CA ALA A 91 6.59 -21.85 20.76
C ALA A 91 7.62 -22.60 21.62
N PHE A 92 8.90 -22.24 21.47
CA PHE A 92 9.97 -22.74 22.34
C PHE A 92 9.74 -22.35 23.80
N ILE A 93 9.46 -21.05 24.07
CA ILE A 93 9.23 -20.55 25.42
C ILE A 93 8.00 -21.24 26.06
N GLN A 94 6.90 -21.40 25.31
CA GLN A 94 5.70 -22.09 25.79
C GLN A 94 6.01 -23.53 26.27
N ARG A 95 6.80 -24.26 25.48
CA ARG A 95 7.24 -25.63 25.87
C ARG A 95 8.08 -25.62 27.13
N VAL A 96 9.02 -24.68 27.27
CA VAL A 96 9.87 -24.59 28.46
C VAL A 96 9.08 -24.18 29.69
N ILE A 97 8.09 -23.31 29.55
CA ILE A 97 7.16 -22.96 30.64
C ILE A 97 6.40 -24.19 31.12
N GLU A 98 5.86 -24.99 30.19
CA GLU A 98 5.11 -26.19 30.54
C GLU A 98 5.96 -27.22 31.26
N LEU A 99 7.16 -27.49 30.75
CA LEU A 99 8.15 -28.35 31.43
C LEU A 99 8.51 -27.87 32.83
N ASN A 100 8.66 -26.57 33.01
CA ASN A 100 8.94 -25.97 34.31
C ASN A 100 7.74 -26.08 35.26
N ARG A 101 6.51 -25.99 34.77
CA ARG A 101 5.28 -26.22 35.56
C ARG A 101 5.21 -27.69 36.06
N GLU A 102 5.44 -28.65 35.17
CA GLU A 102 5.46 -30.09 35.54
C GLU A 102 6.50 -30.35 36.60
N LYS A 103 7.70 -29.80 36.46
CA LYS A 103 8.78 -29.91 37.44
C LYS A 103 8.40 -29.24 38.77
N MET A 104 7.75 -28.07 38.72
CA MET A 104 7.30 -27.35 39.89
C MET A 104 6.26 -28.16 40.69
N GLU A 105 5.27 -28.76 39.99
CA GLU A 105 4.29 -29.64 40.63
C GLU A 105 4.95 -30.88 41.25
N SER A 106 5.91 -31.48 40.57
CA SER A 106 6.70 -32.60 41.12
C SER A 106 7.44 -32.20 42.36
N LEU A 107 8.09 -31.05 42.35
CA LEU A 107 8.83 -30.50 43.49
C LEU A 107 7.92 -30.22 44.67
N GLN A 108 6.73 -29.65 44.46
CA GLN A 108 5.72 -29.42 45.51
C GLN A 108 5.25 -30.72 46.15
N ARG A 109 4.97 -31.76 45.34
CA ARG A 109 4.62 -33.11 45.85
C ARG A 109 5.74 -33.72 46.67
N GLN A 110 6.98 -33.62 46.23
CA GLN A 110 8.17 -34.16 46.97
C GLN A 110 8.32 -33.46 48.33
N ILE A 111 8.20 -32.14 48.37
CA ILE A 111 8.25 -31.36 49.61
C ILE A 111 7.11 -31.68 50.57
N HIS A 112 5.88 -31.85 50.06
CA HIS A 112 4.73 -32.20 50.88
C HIS A 112 4.91 -33.57 51.57
N ASN A 113 5.58 -34.50 50.86
CA ASN A 113 5.83 -35.86 51.34
C ASN A 113 7.14 -35.96 52.16
N SER A 114 7.94 -34.91 52.19
CA SER A 114 9.21 -34.89 52.93
C SER A 114 9.03 -34.48 54.39
N ASN A 115 9.65 -35.23 55.33
CA ASN A 115 9.72 -34.86 56.74
C ASN A 115 10.90 -33.90 57.07
N ILE A 116 11.42 -33.22 56.08
CA ILE A 116 12.53 -32.27 56.24
C ILE A 116 11.97 -30.87 56.51
N ASN A 117 12.61 -30.10 57.40
CA ASN A 117 12.23 -28.68 57.56
C ASN A 117 12.79 -27.91 56.39
N VAL A 118 11.94 -27.61 55.39
CA VAL A 118 12.29 -27.00 54.10
C VAL A 118 11.73 -25.58 53.93
N GLU A 119 11.56 -24.82 55.01
CA GLU A 119 10.94 -23.48 54.97
C GLU A 119 11.62 -22.54 53.98
N ASN A 120 12.97 -22.50 53.97
CA ASN A 120 13.70 -21.71 52.99
C ASN A 120 13.50 -22.21 51.54
N LEU A 121 13.27 -23.52 51.38
CA LEU A 121 13.04 -24.11 50.08
C LEU A 121 11.63 -23.79 49.58
N ARG A 122 10.63 -23.72 50.47
CA ARG A 122 9.28 -23.26 50.10
C ARG A 122 9.27 -21.85 49.55
N GLN A 123 9.95 -20.92 50.19
CA GLN A 123 10.08 -19.52 49.71
C GLN A 123 10.73 -19.49 48.33
N THR A 124 11.76 -20.30 48.10
CA THR A 124 12.40 -20.40 46.78
C THR A 124 11.42 -20.92 45.72
N ILE A 125 10.62 -21.92 46.04
CA ILE A 125 9.62 -22.51 45.15
C ILE A 125 8.51 -21.53 44.82
N GLU A 126 7.98 -20.83 45.82
CA GLU A 126 6.99 -19.77 45.62
C GLU A 126 7.52 -18.68 44.69
N GLY A 127 8.78 -18.24 44.87
CA GLY A 127 9.42 -17.28 44.00
C GLY A 127 9.62 -17.80 42.56
N LEU A 128 9.96 -19.08 42.39
CA LEU A 128 10.08 -19.70 41.06
C LEU A 128 8.70 -19.84 40.39
N GLN A 129 7.67 -20.22 41.14
CA GLN A 129 6.31 -20.29 40.62
C GLN A 129 5.83 -18.94 40.11
N GLN A 130 6.02 -17.88 40.89
CA GLN A 130 5.68 -16.51 40.50
C GLN A 130 6.42 -16.10 39.22
N GLN A 131 7.71 -16.42 39.08
CA GLN A 131 8.46 -16.14 37.88
C GLN A 131 7.93 -16.88 36.65
N ILE A 132 7.53 -18.16 36.80
CA ILE A 132 6.90 -18.95 35.72
C ILE A 132 5.59 -18.31 35.27
N GLU A 133 4.74 -17.89 36.22
CA GLU A 133 3.45 -17.23 35.94
C GLU A 133 3.65 -15.88 35.23
N GLU A 134 4.60 -15.05 35.69
CA GLU A 134 4.97 -13.79 35.04
C GLU A 134 5.45 -14.00 33.60
N LYS A 135 6.30 -15.01 33.38
CA LYS A 135 6.81 -15.34 32.05
C LYS A 135 5.69 -15.86 31.13
N SER A 136 4.76 -16.67 31.68
CA SER A 136 3.58 -17.13 30.94
C SER A 136 2.72 -15.95 30.47
N ALA A 137 2.36 -15.03 31.37
CA ALA A 137 1.56 -13.87 31.04
C ALA A 137 2.23 -12.94 29.99
N GLN A 138 3.54 -12.81 30.05
CA GLN A 138 4.30 -12.06 29.05
C GLN A 138 4.21 -12.71 27.64
N ILE A 139 4.30 -14.03 27.57
CA ILE A 139 4.20 -14.78 26.31
C ILE A 139 2.78 -14.74 25.75
N ASP A 140 1.77 -14.86 26.58
CA ASP A 140 0.37 -14.75 26.15
C ASP A 140 0.09 -13.37 25.53
N LYS A 141 0.60 -12.31 26.16
CA LYS A 141 0.52 -10.96 25.62
C LYS A 141 1.24 -10.82 24.27
N LEU A 142 2.46 -11.36 24.14
CA LEU A 142 3.20 -11.33 22.89
C LEU A 142 2.49 -12.10 21.76
N THR A 143 1.89 -13.22 22.09
CA THR A 143 1.09 -14.04 21.16
C THR A 143 -0.12 -13.27 20.64
N ALA A 144 -0.85 -12.58 21.55
CA ALA A 144 -1.98 -11.74 21.18
C ALA A 144 -1.58 -10.54 20.32
N GLU A 145 -0.47 -9.87 20.65
CA GLU A 145 0.09 -8.77 19.84
C GLU A 145 0.46 -9.23 18.41
N LEU A 146 1.07 -10.41 18.29
CA LEU A 146 1.42 -10.98 17.00
C LEU A 146 0.18 -11.27 16.15
N ALA A 147 -0.83 -11.90 16.75
CA ALA A 147 -2.10 -12.19 16.07
C ALA A 147 -2.81 -10.90 15.59
N ALA A 148 -2.84 -9.85 16.41
CA ALA A 148 -3.42 -8.57 16.04
C ALA A 148 -2.68 -7.91 14.87
N LYS A 149 -1.34 -7.98 14.86
CA LYS A 149 -0.53 -7.48 13.73
C LYS A 149 -0.80 -8.27 12.45
N ASP A 150 -0.94 -9.59 12.54
CA ASP A 150 -1.26 -10.44 11.41
C ASP A 150 -2.60 -10.10 10.78
N ALA A 151 -3.62 -9.86 11.58
CA ALA A 151 -4.93 -9.42 11.13
C ALA A 151 -4.85 -8.05 10.42
N THR A 152 -4.06 -7.11 10.97
CA THR A 152 -3.84 -5.80 10.36
C THR A 152 -3.14 -5.91 9.00
N ILE A 153 -2.09 -6.73 8.90
CA ILE A 153 -1.37 -6.96 7.63
C ILE A 153 -2.30 -7.57 6.58
N ALA A 154 -3.12 -8.55 6.96
CA ALA A 154 -4.09 -9.16 6.06
C ALA A 154 -5.09 -8.12 5.51
N GLN A 155 -5.63 -7.27 6.39
CA GLN A 155 -6.54 -6.19 6.00
C GLN A 155 -5.85 -5.19 5.04
N GLN A 156 -4.64 -4.75 5.37
CA GLN A 156 -3.88 -3.82 4.52
C GLN A 156 -3.56 -4.43 3.15
N THR A 157 -3.24 -5.72 3.09
CA THR A 157 -2.98 -6.44 1.83
C THR A 157 -4.22 -6.42 0.93
N THR A 158 -5.41 -6.66 1.50
CA THR A 158 -6.68 -6.57 0.76
C THR A 158 -6.92 -5.14 0.25
N GLN A 159 -6.74 -4.13 1.10
CA GLN A 159 -6.91 -2.74 0.70
C GLN A 159 -5.95 -2.33 -0.43
N ILE A 160 -4.69 -2.79 -0.38
CA ILE A 160 -3.71 -2.54 -1.45
C ILE A 160 -4.16 -3.17 -2.76
N ALA A 161 -4.71 -4.39 -2.73
CA ALA A 161 -5.24 -5.06 -3.93
C ALA A 161 -6.43 -4.29 -4.53
N ASP A 162 -7.37 -3.84 -3.70
CA ASP A 162 -8.52 -3.05 -4.12
C ASP A 162 -8.10 -1.71 -4.75
N LEU A 163 -7.18 -0.98 -4.08
CA LEU A 163 -6.65 0.28 -4.59
C LEU A 163 -5.88 0.12 -5.91
N ASN A 164 -5.17 -0.98 -6.10
CA ASN A 164 -4.50 -1.26 -7.36
C ASN A 164 -5.50 -1.53 -8.49
N THR A 165 -6.60 -2.21 -8.21
CA THR A 165 -7.68 -2.45 -9.16
C THR A 165 -8.39 -1.14 -9.55
N GLU A 166 -8.72 -0.31 -8.57
CA GLU A 166 -9.31 1.02 -8.80
C GLU A 166 -8.38 1.91 -9.62
N LYS A 167 -7.10 1.94 -9.28
CA LYS A 167 -6.07 2.69 -10.04
C LYS A 167 -6.01 2.26 -11.49
N ALA A 168 -6.05 0.96 -11.76
CA ALA A 168 -6.05 0.44 -13.14
C ALA A 168 -7.31 0.89 -13.90
N GLY A 169 -8.49 0.84 -13.26
CA GLY A 169 -9.74 1.35 -13.81
C GLY A 169 -9.68 2.83 -14.16
N LEU A 170 -9.23 3.66 -13.23
CA LEU A 170 -9.08 5.11 -13.44
C LEU A 170 -8.06 5.44 -14.56
N GLN A 171 -7.00 4.68 -14.70
CA GLN A 171 -6.06 4.84 -15.81
C GLN A 171 -6.71 4.55 -17.16
N GLN A 172 -7.52 3.48 -17.25
CA GLN A 172 -8.27 3.15 -18.46
C GLN A 172 -9.31 4.23 -18.81
N ASP A 173 -10.06 4.70 -17.82
CA ASP A 173 -11.05 5.76 -18.02
C ASP A 173 -10.39 7.06 -18.47
N LYS A 174 -9.24 7.43 -17.90
CA LYS A 174 -8.45 8.58 -18.34
C LYS A 174 -8.02 8.44 -19.80
N ALA A 175 -7.57 7.26 -20.23
CA ALA A 175 -7.20 7.01 -21.61
C ALA A 175 -8.39 7.13 -22.56
N ASN A 176 -9.52 6.53 -22.21
CA ASN A 176 -10.77 6.60 -22.98
C ASN A 176 -11.27 8.04 -23.11
N LEU A 177 -11.25 8.80 -22.03
CA LEU A 177 -11.66 10.20 -22.00
C LEU A 177 -10.75 11.09 -22.86
N SER A 178 -9.43 10.82 -22.83
CA SER A 178 -8.45 11.52 -23.68
C SER A 178 -8.76 11.29 -25.15
N GLN A 179 -8.97 10.03 -25.57
CA GLN A 179 -9.33 9.70 -26.95
C GLN A 179 -10.66 10.35 -27.38
N ALA A 180 -11.65 10.31 -26.52
CA ALA A 180 -12.95 10.93 -26.80
C ALA A 180 -12.83 12.45 -26.97
N ASN A 181 -12.02 13.10 -26.14
CA ASN A 181 -11.76 14.54 -26.23
C ASN A 181 -11.00 14.90 -27.52
N GLU A 182 -9.99 14.13 -27.90
CA GLU A 182 -9.30 14.32 -29.19
C GLU A 182 -10.23 14.14 -30.39
N ALA A 183 -11.08 13.12 -30.38
CA ALA A 183 -12.06 12.91 -31.43
C ALA A 183 -13.03 14.08 -31.54
N LYS A 184 -13.56 14.56 -30.41
CA LYS A 184 -14.42 15.74 -30.34
C LYS A 184 -13.71 17.00 -30.88
N ALA A 185 -12.46 17.22 -30.46
CA ALA A 185 -11.69 18.37 -30.92
C ALA A 185 -11.46 18.34 -32.43
N ARG A 186 -11.17 17.17 -33.03
CA ARG A 186 -11.07 17.00 -34.48
C ARG A 186 -12.41 17.30 -35.19
N THR A 187 -13.50 16.78 -34.65
CA THR A 187 -14.85 17.05 -35.19
C THR A 187 -15.19 18.53 -35.15
N ILE A 188 -14.97 19.18 -34.00
CA ILE A 188 -15.20 20.62 -33.85
C ILE A 188 -14.34 21.42 -34.85
N SER A 189 -13.07 21.09 -34.97
CA SER A 189 -12.17 21.76 -35.92
C SER A 189 -12.61 21.56 -37.38
N GLN A 190 -13.12 20.38 -37.72
CA GLN A 190 -13.65 20.13 -39.07
C GLN A 190 -14.93 20.92 -39.31
N GLN A 191 -15.86 20.89 -38.38
CA GLN A 191 -17.11 21.66 -38.46
C GLN A 191 -16.85 23.15 -38.55
N ASP A 192 -15.90 23.69 -37.78
CA ASP A 192 -15.48 25.08 -37.83
C ASP A 192 -14.98 25.49 -39.23
N ARG A 193 -14.10 24.62 -39.83
CA ARG A 193 -13.64 24.83 -41.20
C ARG A 193 -14.79 24.80 -42.21
N ASP A 194 -15.70 23.81 -42.10
CA ASP A 194 -16.79 23.67 -43.03
C ASP A 194 -17.83 24.80 -42.92
N LEU A 195 -18.09 25.30 -41.75
CA LEU A 195 -18.95 26.47 -41.50
C LEU A 195 -18.37 27.75 -42.07
N ASN A 196 -17.04 27.92 -42.01
CA ASN A 196 -16.36 29.11 -42.43
C ASN A 196 -15.79 29.03 -43.85
N ARG A 197 -16.00 27.93 -44.56
CA ARG A 197 -15.57 27.71 -45.92
C ARG A 197 -16.52 28.38 -46.92
N ALA A 198 -15.95 29.08 -47.88
CA ALA A 198 -16.66 29.63 -49.02
C ALA A 198 -15.76 29.58 -50.27
N TRP A 199 -16.37 29.85 -51.41
CA TRP A 199 -15.66 29.83 -52.70
C TRP A 199 -15.95 31.08 -53.50
N TYR A 200 -14.96 31.62 -54.15
CA TYR A 200 -15.18 32.71 -55.10
C TYR A 200 -14.46 32.45 -56.41
N VAL A 201 -15.02 33.09 -57.41
CA VAL A 201 -14.40 33.20 -58.75
C VAL A 201 -14.77 34.53 -59.38
N PHE A 202 -13.86 35.09 -60.11
CA PHE A 202 -14.17 36.16 -61.03
C PHE A 202 -13.50 35.91 -62.38
N GLY A 203 -14.17 36.35 -63.48
CA GLY A 203 -13.69 36.16 -64.82
C GLY A 203 -14.60 36.84 -65.84
N THR A 204 -14.14 36.86 -67.09
CA THR A 204 -14.93 37.33 -68.20
C THR A 204 -16.14 36.41 -68.49
N LYS A 205 -17.16 36.92 -69.17
CA LYS A 205 -18.30 36.07 -69.55
C LYS A 205 -17.89 34.83 -70.34
N LYS A 206 -16.82 34.93 -71.11
CA LYS A 206 -16.30 33.81 -71.94
C LYS A 206 -15.68 32.76 -71.01
N GLU A 207 -14.76 33.12 -70.15
CA GLU A 207 -14.09 32.24 -69.18
C GLU A 207 -15.10 31.54 -68.24
N LEU A 208 -16.05 32.28 -67.67
CA LEU A 208 -17.08 31.67 -66.84
C LEU A 208 -17.94 30.65 -67.54
N LYS A 209 -18.17 30.85 -68.89
CA LYS A 209 -18.88 29.82 -69.73
C LYS A 209 -17.99 28.60 -70.03
N GLU A 210 -16.70 28.83 -70.35
CA GLU A 210 -15.77 27.74 -70.66
C GLU A 210 -15.61 26.80 -69.49
N HIS A 211 -15.64 27.29 -68.25
CA HIS A 211 -15.59 26.52 -67.02
C HIS A 211 -16.94 26.03 -66.50
N GLY A 212 -18.00 26.25 -67.22
CA GLY A 212 -19.37 25.82 -66.89
C GLY A 212 -20.01 26.60 -65.72
N ILE A 213 -19.36 27.63 -65.22
CA ILE A 213 -19.83 28.47 -64.10
C ILE A 213 -21.05 29.30 -64.50
N LEU A 214 -21.09 29.75 -65.74
CA LEU A 214 -22.22 30.47 -66.32
C LEU A 214 -22.74 29.67 -67.53
N ASN A 215 -23.99 29.21 -67.44
CA ASN A 215 -24.65 28.43 -68.52
C ASN A 215 -26.03 28.97 -68.80
N LYS A 216 -26.31 29.47 -70.02
CA LYS A 216 -27.61 30.02 -70.48
C LYS A 216 -28.27 31.01 -69.53
N GLY A 217 -27.50 31.67 -68.66
CA GLY A 217 -27.98 32.61 -67.67
C GLY A 217 -27.94 32.08 -66.22
N ASP A 218 -27.86 30.79 -66.05
CA ASP A 218 -27.72 30.15 -64.73
C ASP A 218 -26.29 30.18 -64.26
N VAL A 219 -26.12 30.47 -62.97
CA VAL A 219 -24.80 30.56 -62.27
C VAL A 219 -24.62 29.28 -61.44
N LEU A 220 -23.48 28.63 -61.60
CA LEU A 220 -23.14 27.41 -60.85
C LEU A 220 -24.15 26.26 -61.07
N ALA A 221 -24.66 26.12 -62.33
CA ALA A 221 -25.50 25.00 -62.69
C ALA A 221 -24.70 23.66 -62.66
N HIS A 222 -25.37 22.51 -62.76
CA HIS A 222 -24.74 21.22 -62.71
C HIS A 222 -23.59 21.09 -63.72
N GLY A 223 -22.44 20.52 -63.26
CA GLY A 223 -21.31 20.20 -64.08
C GLY A 223 -20.22 21.31 -64.19
N TYR A 224 -20.28 22.38 -63.38
CA TYR A 224 -19.21 23.37 -63.39
C TYR A 224 -17.87 22.82 -62.84
N ASN A 225 -16.78 23.39 -63.33
CA ASN A 225 -15.44 23.05 -62.87
C ASN A 225 -15.17 23.63 -61.48
N LYS A 226 -15.27 22.81 -60.45
CA LYS A 226 -15.04 23.21 -59.04
C LYS A 226 -13.59 23.68 -58.82
N ASN A 227 -12.61 23.16 -59.57
CA ASN A 227 -11.21 23.53 -59.38
C ASN A 227 -10.88 24.92 -59.87
N TYR A 228 -11.82 25.57 -60.57
CA TYR A 228 -11.70 26.95 -61.03
C TYR A 228 -12.16 27.96 -59.96
N LEU A 229 -12.78 27.51 -58.86
CA LEU A 229 -13.16 28.31 -57.76
C LEU A 229 -12.02 28.34 -56.69
N THR A 230 -11.79 29.53 -56.17
CA THR A 230 -10.83 29.72 -55.08
C THR A 230 -11.55 29.46 -53.74
N GLU A 231 -11.11 28.48 -52.97
CA GLU A 231 -11.60 28.21 -51.61
C GLU A 231 -11.02 29.22 -50.61
N VAL A 232 -11.84 29.71 -49.68
CA VAL A 232 -11.43 30.71 -48.71
C VAL A 232 -12.12 30.48 -47.36
N ASP A 233 -11.49 30.97 -46.31
CA ASP A 233 -12.12 31.15 -45.03
C ASP A 233 -12.78 32.52 -44.97
N ILE A 234 -14.10 32.59 -44.78
CA ILE A 234 -14.90 33.82 -44.76
C ILE A 234 -14.44 34.83 -43.72
N ARG A 235 -13.77 34.41 -42.66
CA ARG A 235 -13.25 35.27 -41.59
C ARG A 235 -12.03 36.07 -42.04
N ASN A 236 -11.30 35.56 -42.98
CA ASN A 236 -10.03 36.13 -43.44
C ASN A 236 -10.19 36.94 -44.74
N LEU A 237 -11.22 36.63 -45.55
CA LEU A 237 -11.41 37.30 -46.83
C LEU A 237 -12.21 38.56 -46.65
N LYS A 238 -11.54 39.74 -46.72
CA LYS A 238 -12.19 41.05 -46.61
C LYS A 238 -12.21 41.81 -47.94
N THR A 239 -11.28 41.55 -48.82
CA THR A 239 -11.14 42.29 -50.10
C THR A 239 -10.77 41.34 -51.23
N ILE A 240 -11.35 41.57 -52.43
CA ILE A 240 -11.01 40.85 -53.65
C ILE A 240 -10.72 41.86 -54.72
N PRO A 241 -9.47 42.08 -55.12
CA PRO A 241 -9.11 42.92 -56.26
C PRO A 241 -9.54 42.23 -57.56
N LEU A 242 -10.38 42.87 -58.37
CA LEU A 242 -10.96 42.28 -59.58
C LEU A 242 -10.16 42.65 -60.85
N GLY A 243 -9.24 43.60 -60.78
CA GLY A 243 -8.35 44.00 -61.89
C GLY A 243 -9.08 44.46 -63.17
N SER A 244 -10.36 44.81 -63.09
CA SER A 244 -11.20 45.12 -64.24
C SER A 244 -11.96 46.43 -64.07
N LYS A 245 -12.18 47.11 -65.17
CA LYS A 245 -12.97 48.38 -65.22
C LYS A 245 -14.49 48.19 -65.10
N SER A 246 -14.95 46.96 -65.08
CA SER A 246 -16.38 46.59 -64.93
C SER A 246 -16.49 45.33 -64.07
N ALA A 247 -17.38 45.32 -63.11
CA ALA A 247 -17.64 44.18 -62.24
C ALA A 247 -19.18 44.08 -62.00
N LYS A 248 -19.68 42.85 -62.10
CA LYS A 248 -21.07 42.52 -61.76
C LYS A 248 -21.11 41.23 -60.95
N ILE A 249 -21.60 41.30 -59.73
CA ILE A 249 -21.82 40.12 -58.91
C ILE A 249 -23.00 39.34 -59.48
N LEU A 250 -22.83 38.06 -59.73
CA LEU A 250 -23.86 37.21 -60.33
C LEU A 250 -24.59 36.32 -59.30
N THR A 251 -23.96 36.07 -58.15
CA THR A 251 -24.57 35.34 -57.01
C THR A 251 -25.29 36.28 -56.07
N ASN A 252 -26.21 35.74 -55.26
CA ASN A 252 -27.02 36.51 -54.36
C ASN A 252 -26.29 36.76 -53.03
N HIS A 253 -25.99 38.04 -52.75
CA HIS A 253 -25.42 38.46 -51.46
C HIS A 253 -26.10 39.74 -50.99
N PRO A 254 -26.41 39.92 -49.67
CA PRO A 254 -27.03 41.10 -49.13
C PRO A 254 -26.26 42.37 -49.48
N ALA A 255 -26.93 43.34 -50.10
CA ALA A 255 -26.24 44.55 -50.63
C ALA A 255 -25.61 45.43 -49.53
N SER A 256 -26.07 45.35 -48.30
CA SER A 256 -25.51 46.06 -47.14
C SER A 256 -24.18 45.47 -46.64
N SER A 257 -23.81 44.25 -47.06
CA SER A 257 -22.67 43.50 -46.55
C SER A 257 -21.40 43.67 -47.40
N TYR A 258 -21.44 44.39 -48.50
CA TYR A 258 -20.32 44.61 -49.37
C TYR A 258 -20.39 45.95 -50.10
N ARG A 259 -19.27 46.39 -50.68
CA ARG A 259 -19.20 47.52 -51.66
C ARG A 259 -18.22 47.19 -52.77
N LEU A 260 -18.56 47.66 -53.98
CA LEU A 260 -17.62 47.66 -55.11
C LEU A 260 -17.02 49.05 -55.19
N GLU A 261 -15.73 49.17 -54.96
CA GLU A 261 -14.96 50.41 -54.96
C GLU A 261 -14.11 50.49 -56.20
N ARG A 262 -14.11 51.64 -56.88
CA ARG A 262 -13.30 51.86 -58.08
C ARG A 262 -12.05 52.62 -57.71
N GLY A 263 -10.91 52.01 -57.89
CA GLY A 263 -9.60 52.58 -57.59
C GLY A 263 -9.20 53.72 -58.57
N ALA A 264 -8.09 54.40 -58.29
CA ALA A 264 -7.52 55.44 -59.14
C ALA A 264 -7.10 54.96 -60.53
N ASP A 265 -6.75 53.68 -60.64
CA ASP A 265 -6.42 52.92 -61.87
C ASP A 265 -7.70 52.56 -62.69
N LYS A 266 -8.84 52.97 -62.22
CA LYS A 266 -10.16 52.67 -62.77
C LYS A 266 -10.60 51.20 -62.68
N THR A 267 -9.88 50.37 -61.92
CA THR A 267 -10.27 48.97 -61.66
C THR A 267 -11.14 48.87 -60.41
N TYR A 268 -11.94 47.79 -60.34
CA TYR A 268 -12.81 47.52 -59.20
C TYR A 268 -12.15 46.57 -58.21
N THR A 269 -12.39 46.86 -56.91
CA THR A 269 -12.11 45.97 -55.79
C THR A 269 -13.45 45.71 -55.05
N LEU A 270 -13.74 44.47 -54.75
CA LEU A 270 -14.85 44.08 -53.87
C LEU A 270 -14.40 44.14 -52.43
N HIS A 271 -15.05 44.95 -51.61
CA HIS A 271 -14.84 44.99 -50.16
C HIS A 271 -16.03 44.36 -49.46
N ILE A 272 -15.77 43.31 -48.67
CA ILE A 272 -16.75 42.65 -47.79
C ILE A 272 -16.71 43.36 -46.46
N THR A 273 -17.79 44.08 -46.14
CA THR A 273 -17.92 44.91 -44.91
C THR A 273 -18.43 44.09 -43.73
N ASP A 274 -19.31 43.10 -44.00
CA ASP A 274 -19.80 42.13 -43.03
C ASP A 274 -19.73 40.73 -43.65
N ALA A 275 -18.73 39.93 -43.25
CA ALA A 275 -18.53 38.61 -43.81
C ALA A 275 -19.66 37.64 -43.42
N THR A 276 -20.19 37.73 -42.22
CA THR A 276 -21.27 36.85 -41.76
C THR A 276 -22.51 37.07 -42.59
N GLN A 277 -22.92 38.32 -42.76
CA GLN A 277 -24.05 38.70 -43.55
C GLN A 277 -23.83 38.42 -45.06
N PHE A 278 -22.64 38.68 -45.58
CA PHE A 278 -22.30 38.47 -46.98
C PHE A 278 -22.43 37.00 -47.40
N TRP A 279 -21.92 36.10 -46.58
CA TRP A 279 -21.94 34.65 -46.84
C TRP A 279 -23.17 33.91 -46.29
N SER A 280 -24.18 34.65 -45.79
CA SER A 280 -25.37 34.03 -45.18
C SER A 280 -26.31 33.38 -46.18
N VAL A 281 -26.42 33.95 -47.39
CA VAL A 281 -27.33 33.45 -48.44
C VAL A 281 -26.63 32.48 -49.37
N SER A 282 -25.37 32.74 -49.72
CA SER A 282 -24.58 31.89 -50.61
C SER A 282 -23.14 31.76 -50.10
N LYS A 283 -22.63 30.55 -50.09
CA LYS A 283 -21.20 30.27 -49.87
C LYS A 283 -20.34 30.38 -51.13
N TYR A 284 -20.98 30.73 -52.27
CA TYR A 284 -20.31 30.92 -53.55
C TYR A 284 -20.47 32.35 -54.04
N LEU A 285 -19.36 32.95 -54.41
CA LEU A 285 -19.34 34.26 -55.02
C LEU A 285 -18.82 34.15 -56.47
N VAL A 286 -19.65 34.59 -57.42
CA VAL A 286 -19.29 34.67 -58.81
C VAL A 286 -19.36 36.12 -59.25
N VAL A 287 -18.24 36.66 -59.77
CA VAL A 287 -18.16 38.03 -60.29
C VAL A 287 -17.80 38.02 -61.77
N GLN A 288 -18.70 38.55 -62.59
CA GLN A 288 -18.36 38.78 -64.00
C GLN A 288 -17.64 40.07 -64.15
N VAL A 289 -16.49 40.03 -64.84
CA VAL A 289 -15.66 41.19 -65.24
C VAL A 289 -15.61 41.32 -66.77
N ARG A 290 -15.02 42.40 -67.21
CA ARG A 290 -14.80 42.66 -68.64
C ARG A 290 -13.33 42.90 -68.93
#